data_1fa07067e2e48d657a519700e709f665
#
_entry.id   1fa07067e2e48d657a519700e709f665
#
_cell.length_a   1.000
_cell.length_b   1.000
_cell.length_c   1.000
_cell.angle_alpha   90.00
_cell.angle_beta   90.00
_cell.angle_gamma   90.00
#
_symmetry.space_group_name_H-M   'P 1'
#
loop_
_entity.id
_entity.type
_entity.pdbx_description
1 polymer ?
#
loop_
_entity_poly.entity_id
_entity_poly.type
_entity_poly.pdbx_seq_one_letter_code
_entity_poly.pdbx_strand_id
1 'polypeptide(L)'
;MEQTAREELEHEIEEGHEQVGVGEGADGEEELYEDEEGEADVGVGSVADAPQSEPDYDPETKRLVDLANEARHAYTEAEQSIRQIENEIKEIADQEAKDYGPNEEYAALDGECFTYEDREYVYSLCPFERASQKQQRGGLETTLGRYEKWFGEGDKKYQKQKYAHGAACWNGPQRSAMVEFKCGLYQKITSVAEPSRCEYNFVFETPAACDGVFSADTRPHDEL
;
A
#
# COMPACT_ATOMS: atom_id res chain seq x y z
N MET A 1 -20.22 -28.22 18.85
CA MET A 1 -20.83 -26.91 19.22
C MET A 1 -20.42 -25.80 18.26
N GLU A 2 -19.24 -25.83 17.62
CA GLU A 2 -18.87 -24.82 16.58
C GLU A 2 -19.57 -25.07 15.23
N GLN A 3 -19.89 -26.28 14.87
CA GLN A 3 -20.59 -26.59 13.62
C GLN A 3 -22.06 -26.13 13.59
N THR A 4 -22.76 -26.19 14.71
CA THR A 4 -24.15 -25.72 14.80
C THR A 4 -24.32 -24.21 14.69
N ALA A 5 -23.36 -23.44 15.20
CA ALA A 5 -23.40 -21.98 15.09
C ALA A 5 -23.13 -21.46 13.67
N ARG A 6 -22.39 -22.23 12.88
CA ARG A 6 -22.09 -21.90 11.48
C ARG A 6 -23.27 -22.18 10.56
N GLU A 7 -23.98 -23.28 10.79
CA GLU A 7 -25.19 -23.64 10.03
C GLU A 7 -26.35 -22.67 10.30
N GLU A 8 -26.47 -22.15 11.54
CA GLU A 8 -27.49 -21.15 11.88
C GLU A 8 -27.20 -19.80 11.19
N LEU A 9 -25.91 -19.39 11.08
CA LEU A 9 -25.52 -18.14 10.43
C LEU A 9 -25.72 -18.18 8.90
N GLU A 10 -25.46 -19.32 8.28
CA GLU A 10 -25.68 -19.52 6.83
C GLU A 10 -27.18 -19.52 6.48
N HIS A 11 -28.05 -19.99 7.37
CA HIS A 11 -29.50 -19.97 7.16
C HIS A 11 -30.13 -18.57 7.31
N GLU A 12 -29.62 -17.73 8.21
CA GLU A 12 -30.08 -16.33 8.35
C GLU A 12 -29.69 -15.46 7.15
N ILE A 13 -28.58 -15.76 6.48
CA ILE A 13 -28.13 -15.04 5.28
C ILE A 13 -29.00 -15.39 4.06
N GLU A 14 -29.47 -16.64 3.93
CA GLU A 14 -30.35 -17.07 2.83
C GLU A 14 -31.76 -16.48 2.93
N GLU A 15 -32.32 -16.36 4.13
CA GLU A 15 -33.67 -15.78 4.30
C GLU A 15 -33.73 -14.26 4.10
N GLY A 16 -32.59 -13.53 4.26
CA GLY A 16 -32.50 -12.10 4.03
C GLY A 16 -32.49 -11.67 2.56
N HIS A 17 -32.27 -12.59 1.61
CA HIS A 17 -32.09 -12.26 0.18
C HIS A 17 -33.38 -12.33 -0.67
N GLU A 18 -34.49 -12.80 -0.11
CA GLU A 18 -35.73 -13.07 -0.90
C GLU A 18 -36.78 -11.93 -0.89
N GLN A 19 -36.50 -10.75 -0.33
CA GLN A 19 -37.45 -9.64 -0.26
C GLN A 19 -37.04 -8.34 -0.99
N VAL A 20 -36.09 -8.38 -1.92
CA VAL A 20 -35.86 -7.23 -2.81
C VAL A 20 -36.35 -7.58 -4.21
N GLY A 21 -37.63 -7.30 -4.45
CA GLY A 21 -38.28 -7.48 -5.76
C GLY A 21 -37.62 -6.62 -6.81
N VAL A 22 -37.09 -7.27 -7.87
CA VAL A 22 -36.60 -6.65 -9.07
C VAL A 22 -37.78 -6.14 -9.88
N GLY A 23 -37.96 -4.83 -9.93
CA GLY A 23 -38.89 -4.18 -10.89
C GLY A 23 -38.20 -4.12 -12.25
N GLU A 24 -38.67 -4.93 -13.20
CA GLU A 24 -38.40 -4.75 -14.63
C GLU A 24 -39.14 -3.50 -15.14
N GLY A 25 -38.42 -2.63 -15.84
CA GLY A 25 -39.03 -1.44 -16.44
C GLY A 25 -38.11 -0.64 -17.36
N ALA A 26 -38.12 -0.99 -18.62
CA ALA A 26 -38.16 -0.12 -19.81
C ALA A 26 -36.84 0.54 -20.28
N ASP A 27 -36.55 0.18 -21.53
CA ASP A 27 -35.67 0.84 -22.49
C ASP A 27 -35.83 2.35 -22.53
N GLY A 28 -34.72 3.08 -22.42
CA GLY A 28 -34.64 4.52 -22.66
C GLY A 28 -33.35 4.83 -23.39
N GLU A 29 -33.49 5.30 -24.61
CA GLU A 29 -32.45 5.65 -25.57
C GLU A 29 -31.46 6.67 -25.00
N GLU A 30 -30.16 6.38 -25.17
CA GLU A 30 -29.04 7.33 -24.89
C GLU A 30 -29.07 8.45 -25.92
N GLU A 31 -29.55 9.62 -25.57
CA GLU A 31 -29.27 10.85 -26.31
C GLU A 31 -27.95 11.47 -25.82
N LEU A 32 -26.96 11.47 -26.71
CA LEU A 32 -25.68 12.18 -26.59
C LEU A 32 -25.95 13.69 -26.60
N TYR A 33 -25.75 14.35 -25.49
CA TYR A 33 -25.60 15.81 -25.45
C TYR A 33 -24.14 16.19 -25.60
N GLU A 34 -23.82 16.83 -26.74
CA GLU A 34 -22.55 17.52 -26.94
C GLU A 34 -22.56 18.80 -26.09
N ASP A 35 -21.66 18.87 -25.08
CA ASP A 35 -21.43 20.06 -24.26
C ASP A 35 -20.54 21.04 -25.05
N GLU A 36 -21.17 22.13 -25.55
CA GLU A 36 -20.43 23.31 -26.02
C GLU A 36 -19.86 24.07 -24.78
N GLU A 37 -18.53 24.10 -24.69
CA GLU A 37 -17.82 24.91 -23.69
C GLU A 37 -18.02 26.40 -23.96
N GLY A 38 -18.97 26.99 -23.22
CA GLY A 38 -19.11 28.44 -23.10
C GLY A 38 -18.40 28.93 -21.83
N GLU A 39 -17.21 29.51 -21.98
CA GLU A 39 -16.54 30.26 -20.92
C GLU A 39 -17.38 31.50 -20.56
N ALA A 40 -18.12 31.42 -19.45
CA ALA A 40 -18.69 32.60 -18.80
C ALA A 40 -17.89 32.88 -17.52
N ASP A 41 -17.03 33.86 -17.58
CA ASP A 41 -16.42 34.52 -16.43
C ASP A 41 -17.51 35.06 -15.50
N VAL A 42 -17.86 34.33 -14.45
CA VAL A 42 -18.74 34.78 -13.38
C VAL A 42 -17.87 35.06 -12.15
N GLY A 43 -17.61 36.34 -11.91
CA GLY A 43 -16.91 36.83 -10.73
C GLY A 43 -17.44 36.17 -9.46
N VAL A 44 -16.56 35.48 -8.73
CA VAL A 44 -16.81 34.90 -7.42
C VAL A 44 -16.97 36.04 -6.43
N GLY A 45 -18.20 36.52 -6.29
CA GLY A 45 -18.62 37.34 -5.15
C GLY A 45 -18.52 36.47 -3.90
N SER A 46 -17.62 36.79 -3.00
CA SER A 46 -17.57 36.25 -1.63
C SER A 46 -18.93 36.42 -0.96
N VAL A 47 -19.75 35.38 -0.99
CA VAL A 47 -20.95 35.32 -0.17
C VAL A 47 -20.47 35.02 1.25
N ALA A 48 -20.42 36.04 2.09
CA ALA A 48 -20.22 35.84 3.51
C ALA A 48 -21.28 34.84 4.01
N ASP A 49 -20.81 33.77 4.60
CA ASP A 49 -21.60 32.73 5.24
C ASP A 49 -22.35 33.38 6.42
N ALA A 50 -23.56 33.90 6.14
CA ALA A 50 -24.46 34.33 7.18
C ALA A 50 -24.95 33.09 7.91
N PRO A 51 -24.94 33.03 9.24
CA PRO A 51 -25.45 31.89 9.99
C PRO A 51 -26.92 31.70 9.58
N GLN A 52 -27.16 30.61 8.82
CA GLN A 52 -28.53 30.23 8.48
C GLN A 52 -29.18 29.79 9.78
N SER A 53 -30.06 30.68 10.33
CA SER A 53 -30.92 30.31 11.44
C SER A 53 -31.72 29.07 11.00
N GLU A 54 -31.63 28.00 11.80
CA GLU A 54 -32.44 26.81 11.56
C GLU A 54 -33.91 27.22 11.37
N PRO A 55 -34.57 26.71 10.35
CA PRO A 55 -35.97 27.01 10.14
C PRO A 55 -36.80 26.58 11.36
N ASP A 56 -37.75 27.39 11.77
CA ASP A 56 -38.63 27.14 12.93
C ASP A 56 -39.65 26.07 12.52
N TYR A 57 -39.25 24.82 12.64
CA TYR A 57 -40.08 23.63 12.35
C TYR A 57 -41.08 23.42 13.50
N ASP A 58 -42.31 22.93 13.18
CA ASP A 58 -43.21 22.38 14.18
C ASP A 58 -42.56 21.14 14.88
N PRO A 59 -43.00 20.79 16.09
CA PRO A 59 -42.34 19.76 16.90
C PRO A 59 -42.25 18.37 16.22
N GLU A 60 -43.24 18.01 15.39
CA GLU A 60 -43.27 16.73 14.69
C GLU A 60 -42.27 16.74 13.54
N THR A 61 -42.22 17.81 12.75
CA THR A 61 -41.24 17.98 11.67
C THR A 61 -39.80 17.99 12.20
N LYS A 62 -39.56 18.68 13.34
CA LYS A 62 -38.24 18.70 13.99
C LYS A 62 -37.80 17.30 14.38
N ARG A 63 -38.68 16.52 15.01
CA ARG A 63 -38.40 15.11 15.37
C ARG A 63 -38.04 14.27 14.16
N LEU A 64 -38.74 14.40 13.05
CA LEU A 64 -38.46 13.65 11.81
C LEU A 64 -37.14 14.09 11.18
N VAL A 65 -36.79 15.36 11.20
CA VAL A 65 -35.49 15.87 10.74
C VAL A 65 -34.36 15.31 11.61
N ASP A 66 -34.51 15.31 12.94
CA ASP A 66 -33.51 14.77 13.86
C ASP A 66 -33.27 13.28 13.60
N LEU A 67 -34.35 12.48 13.47
CA LEU A 67 -34.24 11.06 13.11
C LEU A 67 -33.58 10.85 11.74
N ALA A 68 -33.89 11.67 10.75
CA ALA A 68 -33.27 11.57 9.43
C ALA A 68 -31.78 11.92 9.48
N ASN A 69 -31.40 12.91 10.28
CA ASN A 69 -29.99 13.28 10.46
C ASN A 69 -29.21 12.19 11.22
N GLU A 70 -29.80 11.62 12.26
CA GLU A 70 -29.22 10.49 13.00
C GLU A 70 -29.00 9.27 12.08
N ALA A 71 -30.00 8.93 11.26
CA ALA A 71 -29.88 7.83 10.28
C ALA A 71 -28.80 8.11 9.23
N ARG A 72 -28.70 9.36 8.69
CA ARG A 72 -27.64 9.73 7.76
C ARG A 72 -26.25 9.65 8.40
N HIS A 73 -26.14 10.09 9.67
CA HIS A 73 -24.88 10.00 10.40
C HIS A 73 -24.45 8.55 10.59
N ALA A 74 -25.36 7.69 11.06
CA ALA A 74 -25.12 6.26 11.24
C ALA A 74 -24.74 5.59 9.88
N TYR A 75 -25.41 5.96 8.80
CA TYR A 75 -25.09 5.46 7.46
C TYR A 75 -23.66 5.86 7.03
N THR A 76 -23.30 7.15 7.23
CA THR A 76 -21.97 7.65 6.87
C THR A 76 -20.87 6.98 7.70
N GLU A 77 -21.10 6.76 8.99
CA GLU A 77 -20.15 6.04 9.86
C GLU A 77 -19.99 4.58 9.41
N ALA A 78 -21.08 3.91 9.05
CA ALA A 78 -21.04 2.54 8.54
C ALA A 78 -20.27 2.46 7.21
N GLU A 79 -20.52 3.39 6.27
CA GLU A 79 -19.75 3.45 5.02
C GLU A 79 -18.24 3.67 5.25
N GLN A 80 -17.88 4.55 6.17
CA GLN A 80 -16.48 4.79 6.51
C GLN A 80 -15.84 3.54 7.11
N SER A 81 -16.55 2.84 7.98
CA SER A 81 -16.08 1.60 8.59
C SER A 81 -15.89 0.50 7.56
N ILE A 82 -16.81 0.34 6.61
CA ILE A 82 -16.70 -0.63 5.50
C ILE A 82 -15.45 -0.32 4.67
N ARG A 83 -15.25 0.92 4.24
CA ARG A 83 -14.07 1.31 3.45
C ARG A 83 -12.76 1.08 4.20
N GLN A 84 -12.74 1.29 5.51
CA GLN A 84 -11.57 1.00 6.33
C GLN A 84 -11.28 -0.50 6.36
N ILE A 85 -12.29 -1.34 6.62
CA ILE A 85 -12.14 -2.79 6.66
C ILE A 85 -11.71 -3.35 5.28
N GLU A 86 -12.28 -2.85 4.19
CA GLU A 86 -11.89 -3.23 2.83
C GLU A 86 -10.41 -2.90 2.54
N ASN A 87 -9.92 -1.75 3.00
CA ASN A 87 -8.51 -1.39 2.87
C ASN A 87 -7.62 -2.31 3.72
N GLU A 88 -8.00 -2.62 4.96
CA GLU A 88 -7.27 -3.54 5.83
C GLU A 88 -7.20 -4.95 5.23
N ILE A 89 -8.31 -5.46 4.70
CA ILE A 89 -8.35 -6.75 4.00
C ILE A 89 -7.40 -6.75 2.80
N LYS A 90 -7.40 -5.67 2.02
CA LYS A 90 -6.49 -5.55 0.87
C LYS A 90 -5.03 -5.51 1.30
N GLU A 91 -4.68 -4.76 2.34
CA GLU A 91 -3.32 -4.71 2.87
C GLU A 91 -2.84 -6.07 3.36
N ILE A 92 -3.69 -6.82 4.07
CA ILE A 92 -3.38 -8.18 4.53
C ILE A 92 -3.20 -9.12 3.33
N ALA A 93 -4.08 -9.07 2.34
CA ALA A 93 -3.96 -9.90 1.14
C ALA A 93 -2.69 -9.59 0.34
N ASP A 94 -2.31 -8.31 0.23
CA ASP A 94 -1.08 -7.88 -0.41
C ASP A 94 0.17 -8.36 0.37
N GLN A 95 0.11 -8.44 1.70
CA GLN A 95 1.16 -9.01 2.53
C GLN A 95 1.28 -10.53 2.36
N GLU A 96 0.16 -11.25 2.40
CA GLU A 96 0.13 -12.72 2.22
C GLU A 96 0.58 -13.15 0.82
N ALA A 97 0.39 -12.30 -0.19
CA ALA A 97 0.83 -12.56 -1.56
C ALA A 97 2.34 -12.38 -1.78
N LYS A 98 3.07 -11.78 -0.82
CA LYS A 98 4.51 -11.58 -0.94
C LYS A 98 5.28 -12.90 -0.76
N ASP A 99 6.23 -13.14 -1.65
CA ASP A 99 7.12 -14.31 -1.60
C ASP A 99 8.35 -13.96 -0.74
N TYR A 100 8.37 -14.43 0.48
CA TYR A 100 9.49 -14.20 1.43
C TYR A 100 10.56 -15.30 1.40
N GLY A 101 10.54 -16.20 0.41
CA GLY A 101 11.41 -17.35 0.34
C GLY A 101 10.75 -18.63 0.83
N PRO A 102 11.35 -19.81 0.55
CA PRO A 102 10.74 -21.11 0.82
C PRO A 102 10.49 -21.41 2.30
N ASN A 103 11.16 -20.73 3.21
CA ASN A 103 10.97 -20.82 4.65
C ASN A 103 10.63 -19.47 5.28
N GLU A 104 10.15 -18.54 4.48
CA GLU A 104 9.83 -17.16 4.90
C GLU A 104 11.02 -16.41 5.55
N GLU A 105 12.26 -16.80 5.20
CA GLU A 105 13.48 -16.30 5.82
C GLU A 105 13.69 -14.80 5.64
N TYR A 106 13.10 -14.20 4.60
CA TYR A 106 13.17 -12.76 4.32
C TYR A 106 12.01 -11.96 4.92
N ALA A 107 11.02 -12.59 5.57
CA ALA A 107 9.86 -11.90 6.13
C ALA A 107 10.23 -10.81 7.15
N ALA A 108 11.30 -11.04 7.93
CA ALA A 108 11.79 -10.07 8.91
C ALA A 108 12.36 -8.78 8.30
N LEU A 109 12.51 -8.70 6.97
CA LEU A 109 12.97 -7.50 6.26
C LEU A 109 11.80 -6.62 5.78
N ASP A 110 10.60 -7.15 5.71
CA ASP A 110 9.43 -6.39 5.27
C ASP A 110 9.01 -5.40 6.36
N GLY A 111 8.73 -4.17 5.96
CA GLY A 111 8.43 -3.07 6.88
C GLY A 111 9.66 -2.38 7.50
N GLU A 112 10.87 -2.92 7.31
CA GLU A 112 12.11 -2.30 7.78
C GLU A 112 12.80 -1.52 6.65
N CYS A 113 13.48 -0.42 7.01
CA CYS A 113 14.23 0.39 6.05
C CYS A 113 15.67 0.55 6.51
N PHE A 114 16.59 0.39 5.57
CA PHE A 114 18.03 0.47 5.81
C PHE A 114 18.64 1.61 5.01
N THR A 115 19.61 2.30 5.58
CA THR A 115 20.26 3.44 4.93
C THR A 115 21.73 3.18 4.67
N TYR A 116 22.24 3.78 3.59
CA TYR A 116 23.64 3.79 3.23
C TYR A 116 24.04 5.21 2.82
N GLU A 117 25.07 5.74 3.43
CA GLU A 117 25.58 7.07 3.12
C GLU A 117 26.86 7.01 2.29
N ASP A 118 26.87 7.70 1.18
CA ASP A 118 28.08 7.98 0.45
C ASP A 118 28.40 9.49 0.50
N ARG A 119 29.32 9.99 -0.33
CA ARG A 119 29.77 11.39 -0.27
C ARG A 119 28.70 12.41 -0.66
N GLU A 120 27.73 12.01 -1.45
CA GLU A 120 26.76 12.92 -2.10
C GLU A 120 25.32 12.59 -1.70
N TYR A 121 25.02 11.31 -1.54
CA TYR A 121 23.65 10.81 -1.32
C TYR A 121 23.55 9.92 -0.08
N VAL A 122 22.38 9.95 0.53
CA VAL A 122 21.88 8.93 1.45
C VAL A 122 20.90 8.07 0.65
N TYR A 123 21.23 6.79 0.54
CA TYR A 123 20.37 5.79 -0.09
C TYR A 123 19.55 5.10 0.97
N SER A 124 18.29 4.79 0.67
CA SER A 124 17.39 4.02 1.52
C SER A 124 16.82 2.84 0.76
N LEU A 125 16.83 1.68 1.39
CA LEU A 125 16.22 0.46 0.90
C LEU A 125 15.23 -0.05 1.93
N CYS A 126 13.96 -0.15 1.55
CA CYS A 126 12.91 -0.85 2.28
C CYS A 126 12.60 -2.11 1.48
N PRO A 127 13.12 -3.31 1.87
CA PRO A 127 12.87 -4.55 1.14
C PRO A 127 11.37 -4.81 0.97
N PHE A 128 10.99 -5.38 -0.18
CA PHE A 128 9.59 -5.61 -0.59
C PHE A 128 8.73 -4.35 -0.78
N GLU A 129 9.30 -3.15 -0.65
CA GLU A 129 8.59 -1.88 -0.81
C GLU A 129 9.27 -0.99 -1.85
N ARG A 130 10.40 -0.35 -1.51
CA ARG A 130 11.05 0.64 -2.37
C ARG A 130 12.54 0.81 -2.11
N ALA A 131 13.22 1.36 -3.13
CA ALA A 131 14.54 1.95 -3.00
C ALA A 131 14.48 3.43 -3.35
N SER A 132 15.23 4.27 -2.64
CA SER A 132 15.25 5.72 -2.83
C SER A 132 16.62 6.32 -2.55
N GLN A 133 16.81 7.59 -2.94
CA GLN A 133 17.98 8.38 -2.63
C GLN A 133 17.59 9.80 -2.26
N LYS A 134 18.40 10.44 -1.42
CA LYS A 134 18.28 11.84 -1.02
C LYS A 134 19.66 12.47 -0.94
N GLN A 135 19.83 13.71 -1.36
CA GLN A 135 21.11 14.42 -1.20
C GLN A 135 21.42 14.62 0.29
N GLN A 136 22.67 14.41 0.70
CA GLN A 136 23.11 14.62 2.10
C GLN A 136 22.84 16.04 2.63
N ARG A 137 22.95 17.05 1.75
CA ARG A 137 22.74 18.46 2.13
C ARG A 137 21.26 18.86 2.22
N GLY A 138 20.36 17.91 2.17
CA GLY A 138 18.92 18.13 2.11
C GLY A 138 18.41 18.15 0.67
N GLY A 139 17.09 18.11 0.52
CA GLY A 139 16.42 18.02 -0.77
C GLY A 139 15.28 17.04 -0.75
N LEU A 140 14.61 16.89 -1.86
CA LEU A 140 13.52 15.92 -2.03
C LEU A 140 14.09 14.51 -2.18
N GLU A 141 13.42 13.56 -1.60
CA GLU A 141 13.70 12.14 -1.80
C GLU A 141 13.31 11.74 -3.23
N THR A 142 14.19 11.01 -3.90
CA THR A 142 13.97 10.51 -5.26
C THR A 142 13.80 9.00 -5.21
N THR A 143 12.67 8.50 -5.68
CA THR A 143 12.42 7.06 -5.78
C THR A 143 13.26 6.45 -6.89
N LEU A 144 14.09 5.46 -6.55
CA LEU A 144 14.89 4.68 -7.50
C LEU A 144 14.12 3.49 -8.08
N GLY A 145 13.13 2.99 -7.35
CA GLY A 145 12.24 1.94 -7.81
C GLY A 145 11.33 1.43 -6.69
N ARG A 146 10.24 0.78 -7.09
CA ARG A 146 9.36 -0.01 -6.22
C ARG A 146 9.63 -1.48 -6.43
N TYR A 147 9.49 -2.28 -5.40
CA TYR A 147 9.64 -3.73 -5.50
C TYR A 147 8.75 -4.29 -6.60
N GLU A 148 9.33 -5.08 -7.49
CA GLU A 148 8.62 -5.75 -8.57
C GLU A 148 8.57 -7.25 -8.33
N LYS A 149 9.74 -7.86 -8.12
CA LYS A 149 9.86 -9.31 -7.95
C LYS A 149 11.27 -9.75 -7.55
N TRP A 150 11.39 -11.00 -7.15
CA TRP A 150 12.66 -11.72 -7.15
C TRP A 150 13.18 -11.89 -8.58
N PHE A 151 14.49 -11.72 -8.78
CA PHE A 151 15.13 -11.68 -10.10
C PHE A 151 16.28 -12.70 -10.25
N GLY A 152 16.48 -13.60 -9.31
CA GLY A 152 17.44 -14.68 -9.41
C GLY A 152 16.91 -15.83 -10.28
N GLU A 153 17.79 -16.74 -10.69
CA GLU A 153 17.46 -17.91 -11.49
C GLU A 153 17.77 -19.21 -10.74
N GLY A 154 16.92 -20.23 -10.89
CA GLY A 154 17.09 -21.54 -10.27
C GLY A 154 17.28 -21.45 -8.76
N ASP A 155 18.31 -22.09 -8.24
CA ASP A 155 18.64 -22.12 -6.82
C ASP A 155 19.04 -20.75 -6.25
N LYS A 156 19.26 -19.76 -7.14
CA LYS A 156 19.60 -18.37 -6.78
C LYS A 156 18.44 -17.41 -6.89
N LYS A 157 17.21 -17.91 -6.99
CA LYS A 157 15.99 -17.10 -7.13
C LYS A 157 15.94 -15.98 -6.10
N TYR A 158 16.25 -16.27 -4.85
CA TYR A 158 16.15 -15.35 -3.72
C TYR A 158 17.42 -14.52 -3.43
N GLN A 159 18.39 -14.53 -4.36
CA GLN A 159 19.59 -13.71 -4.21
C GLN A 159 19.46 -12.31 -4.75
N LYS A 160 18.44 -12.00 -5.55
CA LYS A 160 18.26 -10.66 -6.14
C LYS A 160 16.81 -10.25 -6.13
N GLN A 161 16.56 -8.97 -5.79
CA GLN A 161 15.28 -8.31 -5.96
C GLN A 161 15.40 -7.20 -7.01
N LYS A 162 14.38 -7.07 -7.85
CA LYS A 162 14.25 -6.00 -8.83
C LYS A 162 13.26 -4.95 -8.32
N TYR A 163 13.69 -3.70 -8.41
CA TYR A 163 12.89 -2.50 -8.12
C TYR A 163 12.77 -1.69 -9.41
N ALA A 164 11.56 -1.48 -9.88
CA ALA A 164 11.25 -0.78 -11.12
C ALA A 164 10.33 0.42 -10.87
N HIS A 165 9.99 1.13 -11.94
CA HIS A 165 9.07 2.27 -11.89
C HIS A 165 9.51 3.39 -10.94
N GLY A 166 10.81 3.67 -10.89
CA GLY A 166 11.36 4.81 -10.17
C GLY A 166 11.04 6.15 -10.85
N ALA A 167 11.50 7.24 -10.27
CA ALA A 167 11.32 8.57 -10.82
C ALA A 167 11.93 8.69 -12.22
N ALA A 168 11.35 9.55 -13.07
CA ALA A 168 11.88 9.83 -14.39
C ALA A 168 13.34 10.32 -14.32
N CYS A 169 14.17 9.80 -15.21
CA CYS A 169 15.56 10.20 -15.35
C CYS A 169 15.73 11.18 -16.51
N TRP A 170 16.43 12.30 -16.26
CA TRP A 170 16.72 13.23 -17.32
C TRP A 170 17.64 12.56 -18.37
N ASN A 171 17.15 12.46 -19.58
CA ASN A 171 17.87 11.86 -20.72
C ASN A 171 18.31 10.40 -20.50
N GLY A 172 17.48 9.60 -19.78
CA GLY A 172 17.72 8.19 -19.48
C GLY A 172 16.41 7.41 -19.30
N PRO A 173 16.48 6.10 -19.02
CA PRO A 173 15.32 5.29 -18.70
C PRO A 173 14.71 5.72 -17.36
N GLN A 174 13.50 5.26 -17.05
CA GLN A 174 13.00 5.35 -15.68
C GLN A 174 14.00 4.71 -14.72
N ARG A 175 14.18 5.34 -13.54
CA ARG A 175 15.08 4.80 -12.52
C ARG A 175 14.65 3.40 -12.10
N SER A 176 15.64 2.58 -11.90
CA SER A 176 15.46 1.21 -11.39
C SER A 176 16.62 0.81 -10.48
N ALA A 177 16.37 -0.16 -9.62
CA ALA A 177 17.42 -0.70 -8.77
C ALA A 177 17.37 -2.24 -8.77
N MET A 178 18.56 -2.83 -8.70
CA MET A 178 18.78 -4.24 -8.44
C MET A 178 19.43 -4.37 -7.07
N VAL A 179 18.85 -5.17 -6.20
CA VAL A 179 19.39 -5.46 -4.88
C VAL A 179 19.90 -6.88 -4.84
N GLU A 180 21.20 -7.05 -4.61
CA GLU A 180 21.85 -8.34 -4.41
C GLU A 180 21.94 -8.63 -2.91
N PHE A 181 21.31 -9.73 -2.47
CA PHE A 181 21.35 -10.21 -1.09
C PHE A 181 22.55 -11.14 -0.90
N LYS A 182 23.32 -10.88 0.15
CA LYS A 182 24.49 -11.69 0.53
C LYS A 182 24.38 -12.13 1.98
N CYS A 183 24.88 -13.32 2.25
CA CYS A 183 25.01 -13.81 3.61
C CYS A 183 25.89 -12.86 4.44
N GLY A 184 25.39 -12.44 5.59
CA GLY A 184 26.10 -11.59 6.54
C GLY A 184 25.45 -11.64 7.91
N LEU A 185 26.22 -11.25 8.93
CA LEU A 185 25.75 -11.29 10.33
C LEU A 185 24.73 -10.19 10.66
N TYR A 186 24.73 -9.11 9.89
CA TYR A 186 23.89 -7.93 10.14
C TYR A 186 23.10 -7.57 8.91
N GLN A 187 21.93 -6.98 9.13
CA GLN A 187 21.09 -6.42 8.08
C GLN A 187 21.60 -5.02 7.74
N LYS A 188 22.27 -4.87 6.59
CA LYS A 188 22.82 -3.58 6.17
C LYS A 188 23.10 -3.51 4.68
N ILE A 189 23.01 -2.33 4.11
CA ILE A 189 23.53 -2.03 2.78
C ILE A 189 25.06 -1.86 2.90
N THR A 190 25.82 -2.60 2.11
CA THR A 190 27.28 -2.54 2.10
C THR A 190 27.85 -1.71 0.96
N SER A 191 27.10 -1.61 -0.15
CA SER A 191 27.49 -0.74 -1.25
C SER A 191 26.28 -0.37 -2.11
N VAL A 192 26.38 0.80 -2.74
CA VAL A 192 25.48 1.25 -3.80
C VAL A 192 26.33 1.75 -4.95
N ALA A 193 25.96 1.40 -6.19
CA ALA A 193 26.62 1.84 -7.41
C ALA A 193 25.59 2.13 -8.49
N GLU A 194 25.94 3.02 -9.43
CA GLU A 194 25.16 3.32 -10.63
C GLU A 194 25.97 2.86 -11.87
N PRO A 195 25.93 1.55 -12.22
CA PRO A 195 26.72 1.02 -13.34
C PRO A 195 26.28 1.57 -14.70
N SER A 196 25.01 1.91 -14.84
CA SER A 196 24.42 2.57 -16.01
C SER A 196 23.58 3.74 -15.55
N ARG A 197 23.38 4.72 -16.42
CA ARG A 197 22.60 5.92 -16.08
C ARG A 197 21.20 5.56 -15.54
N CYS A 198 20.93 5.96 -14.29
CA CYS A 198 19.66 5.75 -13.60
C CYS A 198 19.30 4.27 -13.32
N GLU A 199 20.27 3.39 -13.42
CA GLU A 199 20.18 1.99 -13.02
C GLU A 199 21.13 1.76 -11.84
N TYR A 200 20.58 1.38 -10.70
CA TYR A 200 21.31 1.29 -9.42
C TYR A 200 21.50 -0.16 -9.01
N ASN A 201 22.66 -0.48 -8.46
CA ASN A 201 22.94 -1.77 -7.85
C ASN A 201 23.24 -1.58 -6.37
N PHE A 202 22.47 -2.27 -5.52
CA PHE A 202 22.66 -2.34 -4.09
C PHE A 202 23.23 -3.72 -3.72
N VAL A 203 24.16 -3.75 -2.79
CA VAL A 203 24.55 -4.97 -2.10
C VAL A 203 24.06 -4.89 -0.67
N PHE A 204 23.21 -5.83 -0.29
CA PHE A 204 22.61 -5.92 1.03
C PHE A 204 23.02 -7.22 1.72
N GLU A 205 23.64 -7.10 2.89
CA GLU A 205 23.98 -8.25 3.74
C GLU A 205 22.85 -8.53 4.72
N THR A 206 22.52 -9.80 4.88
CA THR A 206 21.52 -10.27 5.85
C THR A 206 21.75 -11.73 6.22
N PRO A 207 21.43 -12.15 7.46
CA PRO A 207 21.40 -13.56 7.85
C PRO A 207 20.40 -14.39 7.02
N ALA A 208 19.32 -13.78 6.54
CA ALA A 208 18.31 -14.42 5.70
C ALA A 208 18.87 -14.99 4.38
N ALA A 209 19.95 -14.40 3.86
CA ALA A 209 20.61 -14.85 2.64
C ALA A 209 21.66 -15.94 2.87
N CYS A 210 21.81 -16.45 4.10
CA CYS A 210 22.74 -17.51 4.41
C CYS A 210 22.10 -18.88 4.17
N ASP A 211 22.77 -19.73 3.40
CA ASP A 211 22.38 -21.12 3.24
C ASP A 211 22.41 -21.80 4.63
N GLY A 212 21.27 -22.28 5.09
CA GLY A 212 20.94 -22.66 6.47
C GLY A 212 21.80 -23.74 7.14
N VAL A 213 23.11 -23.62 7.08
CA VAL A 213 24.05 -24.40 7.89
C VAL A 213 24.74 -23.46 8.87
N PHE A 214 23.97 -22.84 9.75
CA PHE A 214 24.51 -22.44 11.04
C PHE A 214 24.65 -23.72 11.88
N SER A 215 25.76 -24.47 11.68
CA SER A 215 26.17 -25.43 12.70
C SER A 215 26.43 -24.63 13.97
N ALA A 216 25.62 -24.88 14.99
CA ALA A 216 25.70 -24.26 16.32
C ALA A 216 27.00 -24.59 17.06
N ASP A 217 28.09 -24.87 16.36
CA ASP A 217 29.30 -25.54 16.86
C ASP A 217 30.58 -24.71 16.74
N THR A 218 30.46 -23.40 16.82
CA THR A 218 31.63 -22.55 17.06
C THR A 218 31.38 -21.55 18.20
N ARG A 219 31.07 -22.07 19.39
CA ARG A 219 31.45 -21.35 20.58
C ARG A 219 32.95 -21.66 20.83
N PRO A 220 33.83 -20.67 20.89
CA PRO A 220 35.13 -20.87 21.47
C PRO A 220 34.90 -21.24 22.94
N HIS A 221 35.26 -22.47 23.30
CA HIS A 221 35.42 -22.81 24.69
C HIS A 221 36.62 -22.01 25.21
N ASP A 222 36.34 -20.92 25.91
CA ASP A 222 37.32 -20.32 26.82
C ASP A 222 37.49 -21.33 27.96
N GLU A 223 38.55 -22.12 27.85
CA GLU A 223 39.04 -22.88 28.98
C GLU A 223 39.71 -21.89 29.96
N LEU A 224 39.20 -21.91 31.20
CA LEU A 224 39.80 -21.28 32.38
C LEU A 224 41.04 -22.02 32.83
#